data_cd499e0c87abb66286677bf6182c1f59
#
_entry.id   cd499e0c87abb66286677bf6182c1f59
#
_cell.length_a   1.000
_cell.length_b   1.000
_cell.length_c   1.000
_cell.angle_alpha   90.00
_cell.angle_beta   90.00
_cell.angle_gamma   90.00
#
_symmetry.space_group_name_H-M   'P 1'
#
loop_
_entity.id
_entity.type
_entity.pdbx_description
1 polymer ?
#
loop_
_entity_poly.entity_id
_entity_poly.type
_entity_poly.pdbx_seq_one_letter_code
_entity_poly.pdbx_strand_id
1 'polypeptide(L)' 'MIVKIDKLSHDFRGISRIDDKVLFVPSVLPEEVVDVRITMDKKNYSIGKALNIITESSNRRKSI' A
#
# COMPACT_ATOMS: atom_id res chain seq x y z
N MET A 1 -4.76 -10.08 -0.70
CA MET A 1 -5.70 -9.03 -0.25
C MET A 1 -5.47 -7.79 -1.09
N ILE A 2 -6.53 -7.27 -1.65
CA ILE A 2 -6.42 -6.11 -2.54
C ILE A 2 -6.81 -4.86 -1.76
N VAL A 3 -5.92 -3.87 -1.76
CA VAL A 3 -6.16 -2.62 -1.05
C VAL A 3 -5.83 -1.44 -1.95
N LYS A 4 -6.45 -0.32 -1.65
CA LYS A 4 -6.14 0.94 -2.30
C LYS A 4 -5.29 1.78 -1.37
N ILE A 5 -4.20 2.33 -1.89
CA ILE A 5 -3.28 3.11 -1.09
C ILE A 5 -3.81 4.54 -1.00
N ASP A 6 -4.01 5.02 0.22
CA ASP A 6 -4.56 6.34 0.45
C ASP A 6 -3.50 7.43 0.33
N LYS A 7 -2.35 7.20 0.94
CA LYS A 7 -1.30 8.21 0.95
C LYS A 7 0.03 7.55 1.31
N LEU A 8 1.09 8.33 1.31
CA LEU A 8 2.41 7.86 1.73
C LEU A 8 2.74 8.39 3.11
N SER A 9 3.51 7.62 3.85
CA SER A 9 4.06 8.06 5.12
C SER A 9 5.34 8.87 4.88
N HIS A 10 5.96 9.32 5.97
CA HIS A 10 7.19 10.10 5.88
C HIS A 10 8.31 9.35 5.17
N ASP A 11 8.38 8.06 5.36
CA ASP A 11 9.43 7.25 4.75
C ASP A 11 8.92 6.53 3.50
N PHE A 12 7.91 7.10 2.86
CA PHE A 12 7.41 6.66 1.56
C PHE A 12 6.81 5.27 1.58
N ARG A 13 6.24 4.89 2.69
CA ARG A 13 5.45 3.67 2.74
C ARG A 13 4.01 4.02 2.41
N GLY A 14 3.38 3.19 1.61
CA GLY A 14 1.98 3.37 1.33
C GLY A 14 1.15 3.11 2.58
N ILE A 15 0.13 3.92 2.79
CA ILE A 15 -0.76 3.80 3.92
C ILE A 15 -2.15 3.48 3.40
N SER A 16 -2.73 2.43 3.94
CA SER A 16 -4.10 2.07 3.65
C SER A 16 -4.77 1.69 4.96
N ARG A 17 -6.09 1.63 4.95
CA ARG A 17 -6.84 1.21 6.12
C ARG A 17 -7.57 -0.07 5.85
N ILE A 18 -7.49 -0.98 6.79
CA ILE A 18 -8.27 -2.20 6.77
C ILE A 18 -8.88 -2.39 8.15
N ASP A 19 -10.19 -2.51 8.17
CA ASP A 19 -10.93 -2.56 9.43
C ASP A 19 -10.56 -1.33 10.25
N ASP A 20 -10.11 -1.51 11.45
CA ASP A 20 -9.73 -0.39 12.31
C ASP A 20 -8.22 -0.22 12.40
N LYS A 21 -7.49 -0.83 11.51
CA LYS A 21 -6.03 -0.79 11.54
C LYS A 21 -5.47 -0.05 10.35
N VAL A 22 -4.27 0.46 10.54
CA VAL A 22 -3.51 1.06 9.46
C VAL A 22 -2.62 -0.01 8.84
N LEU A 23 -2.63 -0.07 7.52
CA LEU A 23 -1.76 -1.00 6.80
C LEU A 23 -0.64 -0.21 6.13
N PHE A 24 0.59 -0.62 6.40
CA PHE A 24 1.76 -0.03 5.76
C PHE A 24 2.26 -0.97 4.68
N VAL A 25 2.42 -0.43 3.48
CA VAL A 25 2.89 -1.21 2.33
C VAL A 25 4.01 -0.43 1.67
N PRO A 26 5.25 -0.93 1.72
CA PRO A 26 6.36 -0.22 1.08
C PRO A 26 6.32 -0.38 -0.43
N SER A 27 7.00 0.52 -1.12
CA SER A 27 7.21 0.45 -2.57
C SER A 27 5.93 0.61 -3.39
N VAL A 28 4.99 1.38 -2.88
CA VAL A 28 3.77 1.71 -3.61
C VAL A 28 3.58 3.21 -3.64
N LEU A 29 2.72 3.69 -4.51
CA LEU A 29 2.42 5.11 -4.65
C LEU A 29 0.97 5.36 -4.25
N PRO A 30 0.63 6.63 -3.93
CA PRO A 30 -0.75 6.95 -3.58
C PRO A 30 -1.71 6.60 -4.71
N GLU A 31 -2.90 6.22 -4.35
CA GLU A 31 -3.98 5.91 -5.27
C GLU A 31 -3.77 4.64 -6.09
N GLU A 32 -2.73 3.89 -5.81
CA GLU A 32 -2.56 2.60 -6.44
C GLU A 32 -3.46 1.56 -5.77
N VAL A 33 -3.92 0.62 -6.58
CA VAL A 33 -4.61 -0.56 -6.05
C VAL A 33 -3.64 -1.72 -6.18
N VAL A 34 -3.35 -2.36 -5.06
CA VAL A 34 -2.31 -3.38 -5.03
C VAL A 34 -2.82 -4.63 -4.34
N ASP A 35 -2.26 -5.75 -4.71
CA ASP A 35 -2.49 -7.01 -4.04
C ASP A 35 -1.40 -7.19 -3.00
N VAL A 36 -1.80 -7.27 -1.75
CA VAL A 36 -0.91 -7.22 -0.61
C VAL A 36 -0.98 -8.51 0.19
N ARG A 37 0.16 -8.96 0.66
CA ARG A 37 0.23 -10.04 1.61
C ARG A 37 0.66 -9.47 2.96
N ILE A 38 -0.10 -9.76 4.00
CA ILE A 38 0.24 -9.31 5.34
C ILE A 38 1.43 -10.10 5.84
N THR A 39 2.51 -9.40 6.16
CA THR A 39 3.72 -10.03 6.66
C THR A 39 3.84 -9.87 8.17
N MET A 40 3.19 -8.86 8.73
CA MET A 40 3.21 -8.63 10.16
C MET A 40 1.89 -8.01 10.57
N ASP A 41 1.24 -8.58 11.57
CA ASP A 41 -0.05 -8.12 12.02
C ASP A 41 0.06 -7.76 13.49
N LYS A 42 0.01 -6.46 13.77
CA LYS A 42 0.08 -5.94 15.12
C LYS A 42 -1.30 -5.48 15.57
N LYS A 43 -1.39 -5.09 16.83
CA LYS A 43 -2.66 -4.70 17.39
C LYS A 43 -3.23 -3.45 16.75
N ASN A 44 -2.38 -2.46 16.51
CA ASN A 44 -2.82 -1.16 16.01
C ASN A 44 -2.51 -0.96 14.54
N TYR A 45 -1.69 -1.81 13.95
CA TYR A 45 -1.30 -1.66 12.55
C TYR A 45 -0.85 -3.00 12.00
N SER A 46 -0.76 -3.06 10.69
CA SER A 46 -0.25 -4.25 10.00
C SER A 46 0.77 -3.78 8.97
N ILE A 47 1.66 -4.67 8.61
CA ILE A 47 2.62 -4.41 7.56
C ILE A 47 2.42 -5.46 6.48
N GLY A 48 2.30 -5.00 5.26
CA GLY A 48 2.09 -5.89 4.14
C GLY A 48 3.15 -5.67 3.08
N LYS A 49 3.24 -6.63 2.19
CA LYS A 49 4.13 -6.56 1.05
C LYS A 49 3.30 -6.56 -0.21
N ALA A 50 3.58 -5.64 -1.10
CA ALA A 50 2.87 -5.59 -2.38
C ALA A 50 3.36 -6.73 -3.26
N LEU A 51 2.43 -7.58 -3.66
CA LEU A 51 2.73 -8.70 -4.54
C LEU A 51 2.57 -8.30 -6.00
N ASN A 52 1.49 -7.59 -6.29
CA ASN A 52 1.20 -7.10 -7.63
C ASN A 52 0.56 -5.74 -7.54
N ILE A 53 0.82 -4.91 -8.52
CA ILE A 53 0.16 -3.62 -8.64
C ILE A 53 -0.94 -3.78 -9.67
N ILE A 54 -2.17 -3.69 -9.22
CA ILE A 54 -3.32 -3.93 -10.07
C ILE A 54 -3.63 -2.69 -10.89
N THR A 55 -3.65 -1.53 -10.22
CA THR A 55 -3.85 -0.25 -10.87
C THR A 55 -2.72 0.68 -10.49
N GLU A 56 -1.94 1.10 -11.46
CA GLU A 56 -0.82 1.97 -11.20
C GLU A 56 -1.25 3.42 -11.06
N SER A 57 -0.56 4.13 -10.17
CA SER A 57 -0.71 5.57 -10.08
C SER A 57 -0.20 6.21 -11.35
N SER A 58 -0.78 7.34 -11.71
CA SER A 58 -0.30 8.09 -12.86
C SER A 58 1.14 8.57 -12.66
N ASN A 59 1.57 8.72 -11.42
CA ASN A 59 2.93 9.10 -11.13
C ASN A 59 3.92 7.99 -11.40
N ARG A 60 3.46 6.75 -11.30
CA ARG A 60 4.34 5.61 -11.56
C ARG A 60 4.50 5.39 -13.05
N ARG A 61 3.47 5.67 -13.79
CA ARG A 61 3.49 5.43 -15.22
C ARG A 61 4.24 6.53 -15.91
N LYS A 62 5.51 6.35 -16.00
CA LYS A 62 6.35 7.30 -16.68
C LYS A 62 6.40 6.92 -18.13
N SER A 63 6.18 7.88 -18.94
CA SER A 63 6.44 7.63 -20.34
C SER A 63 7.91 7.87 -20.56
N ILE A 64 8.53 6.97 -20.88
CA ILE A 64 9.98 7.08 -20.99
C ILE A 64 10.41 7.35 -22.40
#